data_d8217bace7f4c26a12d6a9a7426c4c10
#
_entry.id   d8217bace7f4c26a12d6a9a7426c4c10
#
_cell.length_a   1.000
_cell.length_b   1.000
_cell.length_c   1.000
_cell.angle_alpha   90.00
_cell.angle_beta   90.00
_cell.angle_gamma   90.00
#
_symmetry.space_group_name_H-M   'P 1'
#
loop_
_entity.id
_entity.type
_entity.pdbx_description
1 polymer ?
#
loop_
_entity_poly.entity_id
_entity_poly.type
_entity_poly.pdbx_seq_one_letter_code
_entity_poly.pdbx_strand_id
1 'polypeptide(L)'
;MRQETNNKSLPTAWEFNKEIIFGEIGSLVGAYVAALTAAHLTRSAALISASLIPGTLLGGTIFWLTARIVHQRARGTWSIGVLARDISYFTPVAAVLGFAVYDPAIFLASHFLLVRGAGVVLSGAAGQITAFSLFLASMNGYRLILAKTETRHL
;
A
#
# COMPACT_ATOMS: atom_id res chain seq x y z
N MET A 1 23.75 36.97 -0.96
CA MET A 1 23.37 35.56 -0.98
C MET A 1 22.03 35.43 -0.28
N ARG A 2 20.90 35.33 -1.02
CA ARG A 2 19.60 35.02 -0.44
C ARG A 2 19.57 33.52 -0.16
N GLN A 3 19.52 33.12 1.10
CA GLN A 3 19.09 31.79 1.47
C GLN A 3 17.62 31.65 1.05
N GLU A 4 17.37 30.97 -0.05
CA GLU A 4 16.03 30.43 -0.32
C GLU A 4 15.72 29.43 0.79
N THR A 5 14.97 29.87 1.78
CA THR A 5 14.31 29.00 2.75
C THR A 5 13.37 28.11 1.94
N ASN A 6 13.87 26.92 1.62
CA ASN A 6 13.13 25.88 0.93
C ASN A 6 12.00 25.41 1.86
N ASN A 7 10.93 26.19 1.88
CA ASN A 7 9.72 25.89 2.65
C ASN A 7 9.06 24.66 2.02
N LYS A 8 9.59 23.47 2.35
CA LYS A 8 9.02 22.18 1.93
C LYS A 8 7.71 21.99 2.68
N SER A 9 6.65 22.63 2.19
CA SER A 9 5.30 22.29 2.62
C SER A 9 5.08 20.79 2.44
N LEU A 10 4.55 20.13 3.47
CA LEU A 10 4.15 18.73 3.37
C LEU A 10 3.20 18.56 2.18
N PRO A 11 3.32 17.45 1.41
CA PRO A 11 2.44 17.19 0.30
C PRO A 11 0.98 17.22 0.76
N THR A 12 0.09 17.70 -0.10
CA THR A 12 -1.34 17.66 0.20
C THR A 12 -1.80 16.23 0.46
N ALA A 13 -2.92 16.07 1.18
CA ALA A 13 -3.46 14.72 1.44
C ALA A 13 -3.72 13.95 0.12
N TRP A 14 -4.14 14.67 -0.92
CA TRP A 14 -4.35 14.08 -2.24
C TRP A 14 -3.05 13.62 -2.91
N GLU A 15 -2.02 14.46 -2.91
CA GLU A 15 -0.70 14.08 -3.48
C GLU A 15 -0.06 12.91 -2.75
N PHE A 16 -0.27 12.81 -1.45
CA PHE A 16 0.18 11.68 -0.64
C PHE A 16 -0.59 10.39 -0.97
N ASN A 17 -1.91 10.48 -1.05
CA ASN A 17 -2.76 9.29 -1.19
C ASN A 17 -2.83 8.75 -2.63
N LYS A 18 -2.69 9.58 -3.67
CA LYS A 18 -2.83 9.12 -5.07
C LYS A 18 -1.90 7.98 -5.44
N GLU A 19 -0.65 8.01 -4.98
CA GLU A 19 0.32 6.95 -5.27
C GLU A 19 0.01 5.67 -4.49
N ILE A 20 -0.50 5.81 -3.26
CA ILE A 20 -0.99 4.69 -2.45
C ILE A 20 -2.18 4.02 -3.14
N ILE A 21 -3.13 4.80 -3.65
CA ILE A 21 -4.29 4.29 -4.41
C ILE A 21 -3.84 3.54 -5.67
N PHE A 22 -2.85 4.07 -6.38
CA PHE A 22 -2.29 3.38 -7.55
C PHE A 22 -1.62 2.05 -7.17
N GLY A 23 -0.87 2.04 -6.08
CA GLY A 23 -0.31 0.82 -5.50
C GLY A 23 -1.40 -0.20 -5.15
N GLU A 24 -2.54 0.27 -4.61
CA GLU A 24 -3.66 -0.60 -4.25
C GLU A 24 -4.32 -1.26 -5.46
N ILE A 25 -4.42 -0.56 -6.59
CA ILE A 25 -4.90 -1.19 -7.85
C ILE A 25 -4.00 -2.37 -8.22
N GLY A 26 -2.69 -2.19 -8.14
CA GLY A 26 -1.73 -3.28 -8.36
C GLY A 26 -1.84 -4.41 -7.32
N SER A 27 -2.01 -4.05 -6.05
CA SER A 27 -2.27 -5.01 -4.97
C SER A 27 -3.49 -5.86 -5.24
N LEU A 28 -4.58 -5.26 -5.68
CA LEU A 28 -5.82 -5.95 -6.04
C LEU A 28 -5.59 -6.96 -7.18
N VAL A 29 -4.94 -6.54 -8.26
CA VAL A 29 -4.63 -7.42 -9.40
C VAL A 29 -3.74 -8.58 -8.96
N GLY A 30 -2.67 -8.31 -8.25
CA GLY A 30 -1.74 -9.33 -7.75
C GLY A 30 -2.40 -10.31 -6.79
N ALA A 31 -3.23 -9.81 -5.87
CA ALA A 31 -4.00 -10.62 -4.94
C ALA A 31 -4.94 -11.59 -5.66
N TYR A 32 -5.68 -11.12 -6.66
CA TYR A 32 -6.57 -12.00 -7.43
C TYR A 32 -5.83 -13.08 -8.21
N VAL A 33 -4.74 -12.72 -8.88
CA VAL A 33 -3.91 -13.71 -9.59
C VAL A 33 -3.41 -14.78 -8.63
N ALA A 34 -2.88 -14.39 -7.47
CA ALA A 34 -2.37 -15.32 -6.49
C ALA A 34 -3.47 -16.20 -5.86
N ALA A 35 -4.60 -15.61 -5.48
CA ALA A 35 -5.70 -16.34 -4.85
C ALA A 35 -6.38 -17.32 -5.82
N LEU A 36 -6.60 -16.93 -7.07
CA LEU A 36 -7.17 -17.82 -8.08
C LEU A 36 -6.20 -18.96 -8.40
N THR A 37 -4.91 -18.68 -8.53
CA THR A 37 -3.89 -19.71 -8.71
C THR A 37 -3.90 -20.70 -7.53
N ALA A 38 -3.91 -20.21 -6.30
CA ALA A 38 -3.99 -21.06 -5.11
C ALA A 38 -5.28 -21.88 -5.09
N ALA A 39 -6.42 -21.31 -5.46
CA ALA A 39 -7.70 -22.01 -5.49
C ALA A 39 -7.75 -23.16 -6.55
N HIS A 40 -6.94 -23.09 -7.59
CA HIS A 40 -6.74 -24.21 -8.52
C HIS A 40 -5.88 -25.33 -7.94
N LEU A 41 -4.96 -24.99 -7.03
CA LEU A 41 -4.01 -25.95 -6.45
C LEU A 41 -4.49 -26.57 -5.13
N THR A 42 -5.37 -25.88 -4.39
CA THR A 42 -5.83 -26.31 -3.07
C THR A 42 -7.27 -25.93 -2.79
N ARG A 43 -7.91 -26.68 -1.86
CA ARG A 43 -9.22 -26.38 -1.29
C ARG A 43 -9.13 -25.73 0.10
N SER A 44 -7.92 -25.53 0.61
CA SER A 44 -7.70 -24.93 1.92
C SER A 44 -7.98 -23.44 1.91
N ALA A 45 -9.01 -23.02 2.62
CA ALA A 45 -9.34 -21.59 2.79
C ALA A 45 -8.15 -20.79 3.37
N ALA A 46 -7.39 -21.38 4.28
CA ALA A 46 -6.22 -20.75 4.88
C ALA A 46 -5.10 -20.50 3.85
N LEU A 47 -4.80 -21.47 2.99
CA LEU A 47 -3.78 -21.32 1.96
C LEU A 47 -4.21 -20.32 0.87
N ILE A 48 -5.48 -20.34 0.48
CA ILE A 48 -6.03 -19.36 -0.48
C ILE A 48 -5.96 -17.95 0.12
N SER A 49 -6.35 -17.76 1.38
CA SER A 49 -6.25 -16.46 2.04
C SER A 49 -4.80 -15.99 2.22
N ALA A 50 -3.90 -16.91 2.59
CA ALA A 50 -2.47 -16.59 2.75
C ALA A 50 -1.81 -16.19 1.41
N SER A 51 -2.26 -16.76 0.29
CA SER A 51 -1.72 -16.41 -1.03
C SER A 51 -2.03 -14.98 -1.48
N LEU A 52 -3.04 -14.33 -0.91
CA LEU A 52 -3.34 -12.93 -1.16
C LEU A 52 -2.15 -12.03 -0.78
N ILE A 53 -1.44 -12.34 0.33
CA ILE A 53 -0.35 -11.52 0.86
C ILE A 53 0.80 -11.33 -0.15
N PRO A 54 1.47 -12.38 -0.66
CA PRO A 54 2.52 -12.17 -1.66
C PRO A 54 1.99 -11.54 -2.94
N GLY A 55 0.75 -11.82 -3.32
CA GLY A 55 0.10 -11.20 -4.48
C GLY A 55 -0.04 -9.68 -4.31
N THR A 56 -0.53 -9.22 -3.17
CA THR A 56 -0.66 -7.79 -2.86
C THR A 56 0.69 -7.09 -2.81
N LEU A 57 1.68 -7.69 -2.16
CA LEU A 57 3.02 -7.13 -2.06
C LEU A 57 3.67 -6.92 -3.43
N LEU A 58 3.65 -7.93 -4.28
CA LEU A 58 4.24 -7.86 -5.62
C LEU A 58 3.49 -6.87 -6.50
N GLY A 59 2.17 -7.00 -6.60
CA GLY A 59 1.35 -6.13 -7.43
C GLY A 59 1.41 -4.68 -6.97
N GLY A 60 1.27 -4.43 -5.68
CA GLY A 60 1.33 -3.10 -5.08
C GLY A 60 2.68 -2.41 -5.30
N THR A 61 3.77 -3.15 -5.08
CA THR A 61 5.12 -2.62 -5.29
C THR A 61 5.37 -2.23 -6.74
N ILE A 62 5.01 -3.08 -7.71
CA ILE A 62 5.21 -2.81 -9.14
C ILE A 62 4.42 -1.57 -9.56
N PHE A 63 3.14 -1.48 -9.20
CA PHE A 63 2.29 -0.35 -9.59
C PHE A 63 2.69 0.94 -8.90
N TRP A 64 3.01 0.89 -7.60
CA TRP A 64 3.50 2.06 -6.87
C TRP A 64 4.80 2.61 -7.45
N LEU A 65 5.80 1.74 -7.71
CA LEU A 65 7.05 2.15 -8.34
C LEU A 65 6.83 2.75 -9.72
N THR A 66 5.97 2.13 -10.53
CA THR A 66 5.63 2.65 -11.86
C THR A 66 5.00 4.03 -11.77
N ALA A 67 4.00 4.21 -10.90
CA ALA A 67 3.35 5.50 -10.69
C ALA A 67 4.35 6.57 -10.22
N ARG A 68 5.26 6.21 -9.31
CA ARG A 68 6.30 7.10 -8.79
C ARG A 68 7.28 7.54 -9.87
N ILE A 69 7.77 6.60 -10.69
CA ILE A 69 8.69 6.89 -11.80
C ILE A 69 8.03 7.80 -12.83
N VAL A 70 6.80 7.47 -13.25
CA VAL A 70 6.04 8.28 -14.21
C VAL A 70 5.84 9.70 -13.69
N HIS A 71 5.46 9.84 -12.43
CA HIS A 71 5.24 11.13 -11.81
C HIS A 71 6.52 11.98 -11.70
N GLN A 72 7.64 11.38 -11.29
CA GLN A 72 8.93 12.07 -11.23
C GLN A 72 9.42 12.49 -12.62
N ARG A 73 9.23 11.65 -13.64
CA ARG A 73 9.58 11.99 -15.03
C ARG A 73 8.74 13.15 -15.57
N ALA A 74 7.44 13.15 -15.31
CA ALA A 74 6.55 14.23 -15.73
C ALA A 74 6.90 15.59 -15.09
N ARG A 75 7.49 15.58 -13.89
CA ARG A 75 7.98 16.79 -13.20
C ARG A 75 9.42 17.17 -13.53
N GLY A 76 10.12 16.41 -14.36
CA GLY A 76 11.54 16.63 -14.67
C GLY A 76 12.49 16.42 -13.48
N THR A 77 12.02 15.77 -12.42
CA THR A 77 12.80 15.53 -11.17
C THR A 77 13.33 14.10 -11.07
N TRP A 78 13.19 13.31 -12.13
CA TRP A 78 13.60 11.92 -12.14
C TRP A 78 15.12 11.76 -11.95
N SER A 79 15.50 11.04 -10.90
CA SER A 79 16.83 10.46 -10.76
C SER A 79 16.77 9.23 -9.85
N ILE A 80 17.72 8.30 -10.02
CA ILE A 80 17.85 7.11 -9.18
C ILE A 80 18.06 7.51 -7.71
N GLY A 81 18.82 8.58 -7.45
CA GLY A 81 19.05 9.07 -6.08
C GLY A 81 17.80 9.59 -5.40
N VAL A 82 16.94 10.31 -6.13
CA VAL A 82 15.64 10.76 -5.62
C VAL A 82 14.74 9.58 -5.31
N LEU A 83 14.65 8.61 -6.23
CA LEU A 83 13.84 7.40 -6.02
C LEU A 83 14.34 6.59 -4.82
N ALA A 84 15.65 6.35 -4.71
CA ALA A 84 16.24 5.61 -3.59
C ALA A 84 15.96 6.28 -2.24
N ARG A 85 16.05 7.62 -2.18
CA ARG A 85 15.72 8.38 -0.99
C ARG A 85 14.23 8.23 -0.62
N ASP A 86 13.33 8.36 -1.58
CA ASP A 86 11.89 8.23 -1.36
C ASP A 86 11.52 6.83 -0.87
N ILE A 87 12.14 5.79 -1.45
CA ILE A 87 12.00 4.40 -0.97
C ILE A 87 12.47 4.29 0.48
N SER A 88 13.64 4.86 0.82
CA SER A 88 14.21 4.76 2.17
C SER A 88 13.32 5.39 3.25
N TYR A 89 12.61 6.47 2.93
CA TYR A 89 11.71 7.13 3.89
C TYR A 89 10.32 6.49 3.97
N PHE A 90 9.77 6.08 2.83
CA PHE A 90 8.40 5.58 2.77
C PHE A 90 8.31 4.09 3.11
N THR A 91 9.21 3.27 2.56
CA THR A 91 9.12 1.81 2.62
C THR A 91 9.13 1.25 4.04
N PRO A 92 9.97 1.74 4.99
CA PRO A 92 9.98 1.17 6.35
C PRO A 92 8.62 1.33 7.05
N VAL A 93 7.99 2.50 6.94
CA VAL A 93 6.69 2.76 7.57
C VAL A 93 5.59 1.97 6.87
N ALA A 94 5.57 1.97 5.54
CA ALA A 94 4.62 1.21 4.76
C ALA A 94 4.77 -0.30 5.01
N ALA A 95 6.00 -0.82 5.16
CA ALA A 95 6.25 -2.22 5.50
C ALA A 95 5.73 -2.57 6.89
N VAL A 96 6.04 -1.76 7.91
CA VAL A 96 5.55 -2.01 9.27
C VAL A 96 4.02 -2.01 9.31
N LEU A 97 3.36 -1.04 8.68
CA LEU A 97 1.90 -0.98 8.61
C LEU A 97 1.32 -2.08 7.71
N GLY A 98 2.03 -2.47 6.65
CA GLY A 98 1.68 -3.62 5.83
C GLY A 98 1.61 -4.88 6.66
N PHE A 99 2.69 -5.26 7.32
CA PHE A 99 2.76 -6.48 8.13
C PHE A 99 1.89 -6.43 9.38
N ALA A 100 1.75 -5.27 10.03
CA ALA A 100 1.01 -5.15 11.30
C ALA A 100 -0.50 -4.95 11.11
N VAL A 101 -0.94 -4.35 10.01
CA VAL A 101 -2.33 -3.96 9.81
C VAL A 101 -2.91 -4.59 8.54
N TYR A 102 -2.25 -4.39 7.39
CA TYR A 102 -2.79 -4.79 6.09
C TYR A 102 -2.85 -6.32 5.93
N ASP A 103 -1.73 -7.02 6.14
CA ASP A 103 -1.64 -8.46 5.93
C ASP A 103 -2.54 -9.26 6.88
N PRO A 104 -2.60 -8.96 8.20
CA PRO A 104 -3.57 -9.60 9.07
C PRO A 104 -5.02 -9.31 8.68
N ALA A 105 -5.33 -8.07 8.28
CA ALA A 105 -6.70 -7.70 7.93
C ALA A 105 -7.17 -8.41 6.66
N ILE A 106 -6.35 -8.46 5.60
CA ILE A 106 -6.71 -9.15 4.36
C ILE A 106 -6.86 -10.66 4.59
N PHE A 107 -5.93 -11.26 5.36
CA PHE A 107 -6.02 -12.68 5.70
C PHE A 107 -7.28 -13.01 6.50
N LEU A 108 -7.52 -12.31 7.60
CA LEU A 108 -8.64 -12.62 8.50
C LEU A 108 -9.99 -12.38 7.82
N ALA A 109 -10.17 -11.28 7.11
CA ALA A 109 -11.43 -10.97 6.45
C ALA A 109 -11.71 -11.93 5.29
N SER A 110 -10.72 -12.25 4.45
CA SER A 110 -10.90 -13.20 3.36
C SER A 110 -11.12 -14.62 3.87
N HIS A 111 -10.35 -15.05 4.87
CA HIS A 111 -10.48 -16.38 5.48
C HIS A 111 -11.86 -16.61 6.11
N PHE A 112 -12.34 -15.62 6.86
CA PHE A 112 -13.65 -15.66 7.48
C PHE A 112 -14.79 -15.88 6.46
N LEU A 113 -14.71 -15.19 5.32
CA LEU A 113 -15.72 -15.35 4.27
C LEU A 113 -15.59 -16.67 3.51
N LEU A 114 -14.35 -17.10 3.23
CA LEU A 114 -14.11 -18.39 2.57
C LEU A 114 -14.61 -19.57 3.39
N VAL A 115 -14.36 -19.58 4.70
CA VAL A 115 -14.84 -20.64 5.60
C VAL A 115 -16.38 -20.68 5.66
N ARG A 116 -17.04 -19.54 5.43
CA ARG A 116 -18.50 -19.44 5.34
C ARG A 116 -19.09 -19.77 3.98
N GLY A 117 -18.26 -20.22 3.04
CA GLY A 117 -18.67 -20.65 1.70
C GLY A 117 -18.80 -19.52 0.68
N ALA A 118 -18.30 -18.31 0.98
CA ALA A 118 -18.22 -17.26 -0.03
C ALA A 118 -17.20 -17.63 -1.09
N GLY A 119 -17.44 -17.21 -2.34
CA GLY A 119 -16.50 -17.42 -3.45
C GLY A 119 -15.18 -16.68 -3.24
N VAL A 120 -14.09 -17.21 -3.84
CA VAL A 120 -12.73 -16.66 -3.73
C VAL A 120 -12.67 -15.19 -4.10
N VAL A 121 -13.33 -14.80 -5.20
CA VAL A 121 -13.36 -13.42 -5.68
C VAL A 121 -13.99 -12.47 -4.66
N LEU A 122 -15.17 -12.83 -4.12
CA LEU A 122 -15.86 -12.00 -3.12
C LEU A 122 -15.07 -11.90 -1.82
N SER A 123 -14.51 -13.02 -1.37
CA SER A 123 -13.71 -13.07 -0.13
C SER A 123 -12.42 -12.24 -0.27
N GLY A 124 -11.74 -12.35 -1.40
CA GLY A 124 -10.56 -11.55 -1.70
C GLY A 124 -10.87 -10.06 -1.79
N ALA A 125 -11.97 -9.67 -2.47
CA ALA A 125 -12.38 -8.27 -2.58
C ALA A 125 -12.70 -7.66 -1.21
N ALA A 126 -13.48 -8.37 -0.39
CA ALA A 126 -13.84 -7.90 0.95
C ALA A 126 -12.60 -7.77 1.86
N GLY A 127 -11.69 -8.75 1.79
CA GLY A 127 -10.40 -8.70 2.48
C GLY A 127 -9.59 -7.50 2.06
N GLN A 128 -9.48 -7.25 0.76
CA GLN A 128 -8.75 -6.13 0.19
C GLN A 128 -9.32 -4.78 0.63
N ILE A 129 -10.63 -4.58 0.51
CA ILE A 129 -11.30 -3.34 0.93
C ILE A 129 -11.07 -3.09 2.41
N THR A 130 -11.22 -4.11 3.24
CA THR A 130 -11.00 -3.99 4.69
C THR A 130 -9.55 -3.62 5.01
N ALA A 131 -8.59 -4.34 4.43
CA ALA A 131 -7.17 -4.10 4.66
C ALA A 131 -6.74 -2.72 4.19
N PHE A 132 -7.15 -2.32 2.97
CA PHE A 132 -6.83 -1.02 2.43
C PHE A 132 -7.41 0.14 3.23
N SER A 133 -8.66 0.02 3.67
CA SER A 133 -9.29 1.05 4.50
C SER A 133 -8.52 1.27 5.81
N LEU A 134 -8.13 0.19 6.48
CA LEU A 134 -7.34 0.26 7.72
C LEU A 134 -5.92 0.81 7.46
N PHE A 135 -5.26 0.36 6.39
CA PHE A 135 -3.95 0.83 6.02
C PHE A 135 -3.96 2.33 5.68
N LEU A 136 -4.92 2.76 4.86
CA LEU A 136 -5.06 4.17 4.48
C LEU A 136 -5.34 5.07 5.69
N ALA A 137 -6.19 4.63 6.60
CA ALA A 137 -6.45 5.34 7.86
C ALA A 137 -5.17 5.46 8.70
N SER A 138 -4.39 4.37 8.82
CA SER A 138 -3.14 4.34 9.57
C SER A 138 -2.07 5.24 8.96
N MET A 139 -1.92 5.23 7.63
CA MET A 139 -0.97 6.09 6.90
C MET A 139 -1.33 7.57 7.02
N ASN A 140 -2.61 7.92 6.94
CA ASN A 140 -3.04 9.31 7.16
C ASN A 140 -2.87 9.73 8.62
N GLY A 141 -3.11 8.83 9.59
CA GLY A 141 -2.80 9.06 11.00
C GLY A 141 -1.31 9.36 11.22
N TYR A 142 -0.44 8.57 10.64
CA TYR A 142 1.01 8.80 10.67
C TYR A 142 1.40 10.17 10.09
N ARG A 143 0.84 10.53 8.92
CA ARG A 143 1.04 11.84 8.32
C ARG A 143 0.64 12.99 9.26
N LEU A 144 -0.49 12.87 9.96
CA LEU A 144 -0.95 13.88 10.92
C LEU A 144 -0.01 14.00 12.13
N ILE A 145 0.56 12.89 12.59
CA ILE A 145 1.56 12.89 13.68
C ILE A 145 2.80 13.65 13.24
N LEU A 146 3.34 13.35 12.04
CA LEU A 146 4.50 14.06 11.49
C LEU A 146 4.25 15.56 11.39
N ALA A 147 3.09 15.97 10.85
CA ALA A 147 2.73 17.38 10.74
C ALA A 147 2.73 18.11 12.10
N LYS A 148 2.23 17.45 13.16
CA LYS A 148 2.23 18.01 14.51
C LYS A 148 3.63 18.08 15.15
N THR A 149 4.51 17.16 14.79
CA THR A 149 5.87 17.12 15.34
C THR A 149 6.73 18.21 14.72
N GLU A 150 6.61 18.43 13.40
CA GLU A 150 7.35 19.51 12.73
C GLU A 150 6.94 20.90 13.22
N THR A 151 5.65 21.13 13.52
CA THR A 151 5.17 22.41 14.06
C THR A 151 5.57 22.70 15.50
N ARG A 152 6.07 21.69 16.25
CA ARG A 152 6.55 21.88 17.64
C ARG A 152 8.03 22.26 17.73
N HIS A 153 8.77 22.16 16.65
CA HIS A 153 10.21 22.47 16.59
C HIS A 153 10.51 23.80 15.89
N LEU A 154 9.48 24.58 15.56
CA LEU A 154 9.55 25.98 15.10
C LEU A 154 9.03 26.92 16.17
#